data_9b078ebe4c9ebbc3be0c6fc736b270e3
#
_entry.id   9b078ebe4c9ebbc3be0c6fc736b270e3
#
_cell.length_a   1.000
_cell.length_b   1.000
_cell.length_c   1.000
_cell.angle_alpha   90.00
_cell.angle_beta   90.00
_cell.angle_gamma   90.00
#
_symmetry.space_group_name_H-M   'P 1'
#
loop_
_entity.id
_entity.type
_entity.pdbx_description
1 polymer ?
#
loop_
_entity_poly.entity_id
_entity_poly.type
_entity_poly.pdbx_seq_one_letter_code
_entity_poly.pdbx_strand_id
1 'polypeptide(L)'
;MANVDLTKYGITGTTEIVHNPSYETLFEEETKAGLEGYEVGKETELGAVNVKTGIYTGRSPKDKYIVMDENSKDTVWWNTPEYPNDNHPMKEDVWATVKDLAKKELCNKKLFVVDAFCGANKDTRMAVRFIVEVAWQAHFVTNMFIKPSAEELESFEPDFVVYNASKAKVENYKELGLNSETCVAFNITSKEQVIINTWYGGEMKKGMFSMMNYFLPLKGIASMHCSANADMNGENTAIFFGLSGTGKTTLSTDPKRLLIGDDEHGWDDNGVFNFEGGCYAKVIGLDKESEPDIYNAIKRNALLENVTLDENGKIDFADKSVTENTRVSYPINHITNIVKPVSSAPAAKNVIFLSADAFGVLPPVSILTPEQTQYYFLSGFTAKLAGTERGITEPTPTFSACFGQAFLELHPTKYAAELVKKMEKSGAKAYLVNTGWNGTGKRITIKDTRGIIDAILSGAILDAPTKKIPMFDFEVPTELPGVDSGILDPRDTYADASEWEAKAKDLAERFNKNFVKYTTNEAGKALVAAGPQL
;
A
#
# COMPACT_ATOMS: atom_id res chain seq x y z
N MET A 1 2.15 33.83 8.13
CA MET A 1 2.87 32.53 8.08
C MET A 1 4.35 32.83 8.05
N ALA A 2 5.14 32.19 8.91
CA ALA A 2 6.60 32.34 8.89
C ALA A 2 7.12 31.82 7.54
N ASN A 3 7.96 32.59 6.87
CA ASN A 3 8.61 32.12 5.64
C ASN A 3 9.52 30.93 5.97
N VAL A 4 9.30 29.81 5.28
CA VAL A 4 10.18 28.65 5.40
C VAL A 4 11.57 29.00 4.90
N ASP A 5 12.57 28.88 5.75
CA ASP A 5 13.98 29.07 5.36
C ASP A 5 14.57 27.78 4.80
N LEU A 6 14.74 27.72 3.48
CA LEU A 6 15.32 26.57 2.78
C LEU A 6 16.85 26.60 2.76
N THR A 7 17.48 27.73 3.15
CA THR A 7 18.96 27.82 3.19
C THR A 7 19.58 26.88 4.21
N LYS A 8 18.86 26.57 5.29
CA LYS A 8 19.28 25.56 6.28
C LYS A 8 19.41 24.15 5.70
N TYR A 9 18.75 23.89 4.58
CA TYR A 9 18.86 22.63 3.82
C TYR A 9 19.90 22.70 2.69
N GLY A 10 20.58 23.84 2.53
CA GLY A 10 21.54 24.09 1.43
C GLY A 10 20.86 24.40 0.09
N ILE A 11 19.58 24.80 0.10
CA ILE A 11 18.84 25.25 -1.07
C ILE A 11 18.81 26.77 -1.07
N THR A 12 19.47 27.39 -2.06
CA THR A 12 19.69 28.83 -2.16
C THR A 12 19.16 29.41 -3.46
N GLY A 13 19.01 30.75 -3.51
CA GLY A 13 18.57 31.45 -4.73
C GLY A 13 17.11 31.16 -5.12
N THR A 14 16.28 30.69 -4.21
CA THR A 14 14.87 30.43 -4.45
C THR A 14 14.16 31.73 -4.83
N THR A 15 13.49 31.74 -5.99
CA THR A 15 12.80 32.92 -6.50
C THR A 15 11.45 33.15 -5.82
N GLU A 16 10.80 32.07 -5.44
CA GLU A 16 9.52 32.08 -4.71
C GLU A 16 9.35 30.73 -3.97
N ILE A 17 8.78 30.78 -2.78
CA ILE A 17 8.36 29.60 -2.02
C ILE A 17 6.86 29.65 -1.82
N VAL A 18 6.14 28.68 -2.40
CA VAL A 18 4.70 28.48 -2.17
C VAL A 18 4.55 27.45 -1.04
N HIS A 19 4.30 27.93 0.17
CA HIS A 19 4.25 27.10 1.37
C HIS A 19 2.80 26.73 1.72
N ASN A 20 2.56 25.41 1.82
CA ASN A 20 1.24 24.83 2.12
C ASN A 20 0.10 25.49 1.31
N PRO A 21 0.19 25.46 -0.03
CA PRO A 21 -0.80 26.11 -0.90
C PRO A 21 -2.21 25.56 -0.66
N SER A 22 -3.20 26.45 -0.83
CA SER A 22 -4.60 26.02 -0.90
C SER A 22 -4.87 25.21 -2.16
N TYR A 23 -5.95 24.45 -2.19
CA TYR A 23 -6.38 23.75 -3.41
C TYR A 23 -6.62 24.70 -4.59
N GLU A 24 -7.10 25.92 -4.34
CA GLU A 24 -7.27 26.92 -5.38
C GLU A 24 -5.93 27.36 -5.97
N THR A 25 -4.95 27.66 -5.11
CA THR A 25 -3.59 27.99 -5.55
C THR A 25 -2.96 26.85 -6.31
N LEU A 26 -3.12 25.59 -5.85
CA LEU A 26 -2.61 24.41 -6.56
C LEU A 26 -3.22 24.29 -7.95
N PHE A 27 -4.54 24.45 -8.06
CA PHE A 27 -5.22 24.41 -9.34
C PHE A 27 -4.71 25.48 -10.31
N GLU A 28 -4.58 26.73 -9.84
CA GLU A 28 -4.04 27.82 -10.64
C GLU A 28 -2.60 27.54 -11.10
N GLU A 29 -1.76 27.05 -10.20
CA GLU A 29 -0.34 26.78 -10.49
C GLU A 29 -0.13 25.60 -11.45
N GLU A 30 -0.93 24.53 -11.34
CA GLU A 30 -0.77 23.32 -12.16
C GLU A 30 -1.48 23.41 -13.53
N THR A 31 -2.38 24.41 -13.72
CA THR A 31 -3.13 24.58 -14.97
C THR A 31 -2.82 25.89 -15.72
N LYS A 32 -1.96 26.73 -15.14
CA LYS A 32 -1.63 28.04 -15.74
C LYS A 32 -0.98 27.92 -17.13
N ALA A 33 -1.17 28.96 -17.92
CA ALA A 33 -0.51 29.09 -19.21
C ALA A 33 1.02 29.16 -19.08
N GLY A 34 1.74 28.62 -20.05
CA GLY A 34 3.20 28.67 -20.11
C GLY A 34 3.90 27.51 -19.39
N LEU A 35 3.17 26.57 -18.79
CA LEU A 35 3.74 25.31 -18.36
C LEU A 35 4.07 24.42 -19.56
N GLU A 36 5.14 23.63 -19.45
CA GLU A 36 5.60 22.74 -20.51
C GLU A 36 5.79 21.30 -20.01
N GLY A 37 5.72 20.36 -20.95
CA GLY A 37 6.01 18.95 -20.68
C GLY A 37 5.09 18.35 -19.62
N TYR A 38 5.70 17.68 -18.65
CA TYR A 38 4.99 16.97 -17.58
C TYR A 38 4.51 17.88 -16.42
N GLU A 39 4.81 19.17 -16.46
CA GLU A 39 4.26 20.13 -15.48
C GLU A 39 2.80 20.49 -15.77
N VAL A 40 2.35 20.26 -17.00
CA VAL A 40 1.02 20.67 -17.46
C VAL A 40 -0.07 19.80 -16.86
N GLY A 41 -0.91 20.39 -16.05
CA GLY A 41 -2.19 19.85 -15.63
C GLY A 41 -3.32 20.28 -16.56
N LYS A 42 -4.25 19.38 -16.83
CA LYS A 42 -5.45 19.65 -17.63
C LYS A 42 -6.71 19.37 -16.81
N GLU A 43 -7.57 20.35 -16.71
CA GLU A 43 -8.89 20.15 -16.10
C GLU A 43 -9.73 19.18 -16.94
N THR A 44 -10.42 18.26 -16.25
CA THR A 44 -11.31 17.27 -16.87
C THR A 44 -12.76 17.69 -16.76
N GLU A 45 -13.64 17.02 -17.49
CA GLU A 45 -15.10 17.23 -17.42
C GLU A 45 -15.69 17.07 -16.01
N LEU A 46 -15.01 16.29 -15.14
CA LEU A 46 -15.40 16.05 -13.76
C LEU A 46 -14.83 17.09 -12.77
N GLY A 47 -14.03 18.05 -13.25
CA GLY A 47 -13.42 19.10 -12.43
C GLY A 47 -12.11 18.71 -11.75
N ALA A 48 -11.71 17.45 -11.83
CA ALA A 48 -10.38 16.98 -11.40
C ALA A 48 -9.32 17.38 -12.44
N VAL A 49 -8.09 17.57 -12.00
CA VAL A 49 -6.95 17.82 -12.90
C VAL A 49 -6.28 16.51 -13.25
N ASN A 50 -5.94 16.32 -14.54
CA ASN A 50 -5.15 15.20 -15.02
C ASN A 50 -3.74 15.65 -15.36
N VAL A 51 -2.75 14.88 -14.94
CA VAL A 51 -1.33 15.10 -15.22
C VAL A 51 -0.68 13.86 -15.85
N LYS A 52 0.48 14.05 -16.44
CA LYS A 52 1.33 12.96 -16.93
C LYS A 52 2.56 12.84 -16.04
N THR A 53 2.86 11.62 -15.60
CA THR A 53 4.00 11.35 -14.72
C THR A 53 5.30 11.01 -15.44
N GLY A 54 5.34 11.20 -16.75
CA GLY A 54 6.52 10.96 -17.57
C GLY A 54 6.72 9.48 -17.89
N ILE A 55 7.99 9.10 -18.02
CA ILE A 55 8.37 7.71 -18.37
C ILE A 55 8.05 6.72 -17.23
N TYR A 56 7.96 7.19 -16.01
CA TYR A 56 7.58 6.37 -14.85
C TYR A 56 6.09 6.57 -14.52
N THR A 57 5.29 5.57 -14.80
CA THR A 57 3.87 5.52 -14.47
C THR A 57 3.59 4.66 -13.24
N GLY A 58 4.64 4.27 -12.52
CA GLY A 58 4.65 3.51 -11.29
C GLY A 58 5.97 3.72 -10.56
N ARG A 59 6.11 3.10 -9.38
CA ARG A 59 7.36 3.12 -8.62
C ARG A 59 8.47 2.39 -9.36
N SER A 60 9.71 2.71 -9.00
CA SER A 60 10.91 2.06 -9.50
C SER A 60 11.64 1.30 -8.37
N PRO A 61 11.23 0.07 -8.02
CA PRO A 61 11.83 -0.67 -6.90
C PRO A 61 13.32 -0.96 -7.07
N LYS A 62 13.78 -1.10 -8.32
CA LYS A 62 15.19 -1.34 -8.64
C LYS A 62 16.10 -0.15 -8.34
N ASP A 63 15.52 1.05 -8.25
CA ASP A 63 16.21 2.30 -7.99
C ASP A 63 16.00 2.81 -6.56
N LYS A 64 15.43 1.96 -5.69
CA LYS A 64 15.27 2.22 -4.26
C LYS A 64 16.55 1.83 -3.50
N TYR A 65 17.05 2.76 -2.69
CA TYR A 65 18.26 2.57 -1.87
C TYR A 65 18.03 3.05 -0.45
N ILE A 66 18.72 2.40 0.49
CA ILE A 66 18.79 2.80 1.89
C ILE A 66 20.26 2.96 2.27
N VAL A 67 20.61 4.07 2.89
CA VAL A 67 21.99 4.29 3.36
C VAL A 67 22.34 3.25 4.41
N MET A 68 23.43 2.54 4.17
CA MET A 68 23.99 1.59 5.13
C MET A 68 25.04 2.31 5.98
N ASP A 69 24.69 2.61 7.20
CA ASP A 69 25.54 3.25 8.22
C ASP A 69 25.53 2.46 9.53
N GLU A 70 26.17 2.97 10.56
CA GLU A 70 26.27 2.30 11.86
C GLU A 70 24.90 2.04 12.52
N ASN A 71 23.88 2.84 12.22
CA ASN A 71 22.54 2.68 12.80
C ASN A 71 21.64 1.73 12.01
N SER A 72 21.81 1.68 10.69
CA SER A 72 20.95 0.90 9.79
C SER A 72 21.48 -0.50 9.45
N LYS A 73 22.79 -0.69 9.50
CA LYS A 73 23.44 -1.93 9.03
C LYS A 73 22.92 -3.22 9.67
N ASP A 74 22.57 -3.16 10.96
CA ASP A 74 22.13 -4.33 11.74
C ASP A 74 20.61 -4.41 11.91
N THR A 75 19.85 -3.41 11.44
CA THR A 75 18.40 -3.34 11.62
C THR A 75 17.61 -3.53 10.34
N VAL A 76 18.11 -3.04 9.22
CA VAL A 76 17.43 -3.15 7.93
C VAL A 76 17.50 -4.56 7.37
N TRP A 77 16.40 -5.01 6.79
CA TRP A 77 16.33 -6.27 6.05
C TRP A 77 16.91 -6.06 4.65
N TRP A 78 18.22 -6.27 4.50
CA TRP A 78 18.96 -5.96 3.29
C TRP A 78 18.70 -6.93 2.15
N ASN A 79 18.68 -6.39 0.93
CA ASN A 79 18.74 -7.17 -0.29
C ASN A 79 20.05 -7.98 -0.36
N THR A 80 19.93 -9.29 -0.57
CA THR A 80 21.05 -10.18 -0.80
C THR A 80 20.79 -11.06 -2.03
N PRO A 81 21.84 -11.61 -2.66
CA PRO A 81 21.66 -12.54 -3.79
C PRO A 81 20.83 -13.78 -3.43
N GLU A 82 20.93 -14.25 -2.19
CA GLU A 82 20.20 -15.40 -1.69
C GLU A 82 18.73 -15.08 -1.41
N TYR A 83 18.46 -13.90 -0.86
CA TYR A 83 17.12 -13.42 -0.50
C TYR A 83 16.87 -12.02 -1.04
N PRO A 84 16.59 -11.89 -2.34
CA PRO A 84 16.42 -10.59 -2.98
C PRO A 84 15.18 -9.85 -2.47
N ASN A 85 15.35 -8.57 -2.22
CA ASN A 85 14.28 -7.62 -1.89
C ASN A 85 14.63 -6.22 -2.41
N ASP A 86 13.82 -5.21 -2.10
CA ASP A 86 14.00 -3.86 -2.65
C ASP A 86 14.87 -2.94 -1.78
N ASN A 87 15.42 -3.44 -0.66
CA ASN A 87 16.26 -2.64 0.23
C ASN A 87 17.74 -2.71 -0.21
N HIS A 88 18.06 -2.01 -1.30
CA HIS A 88 19.43 -1.98 -1.81
C HIS A 88 20.30 -1.07 -0.94
N PRO A 89 21.47 -1.54 -0.49
CA PRO A 89 22.36 -0.72 0.34
C PRO A 89 23.01 0.40 -0.49
N MET A 90 23.14 1.57 0.11
CA MET A 90 23.85 2.72 -0.45
C MET A 90 24.95 3.17 0.52
N LYS A 91 26.15 3.43 -0.01
CA LYS A 91 27.26 3.98 0.77
C LYS A 91 26.99 5.44 1.13
N GLU A 92 27.55 5.90 2.25
CA GLU A 92 27.37 7.27 2.74
C GLU A 92 27.93 8.34 1.79
N ASP A 93 29.03 8.06 1.09
CA ASP A 93 29.60 8.97 0.09
C ASP A 93 28.72 9.08 -1.17
N VAL A 94 28.09 7.98 -1.60
CA VAL A 94 27.11 8.00 -2.70
C VAL A 94 25.87 8.78 -2.28
N TRP A 95 25.39 8.58 -1.06
CA TRP A 95 24.30 9.38 -0.50
C TRP A 95 24.60 10.87 -0.52
N ALA A 96 25.78 11.27 -0.04
CA ALA A 96 26.18 12.67 -0.07
C ALA A 96 26.17 13.25 -1.49
N THR A 97 26.60 12.49 -2.49
CA THR A 97 26.63 12.88 -3.89
C THR A 97 25.20 13.07 -4.45
N VAL A 98 24.30 12.10 -4.29
CA VAL A 98 22.94 12.21 -4.82
C VAL A 98 22.10 13.26 -4.09
N LYS A 99 22.34 13.44 -2.79
CA LYS A 99 21.70 14.51 -2.00
C LYS A 99 22.14 15.89 -2.48
N ASP A 100 23.43 16.08 -2.74
CA ASP A 100 23.96 17.34 -3.28
C ASP A 100 23.40 17.63 -4.67
N LEU A 101 23.31 16.62 -5.53
CA LEU A 101 22.68 16.75 -6.84
C LEU A 101 21.21 17.20 -6.74
N ALA A 102 20.43 16.58 -5.86
CA ALA A 102 19.04 16.97 -5.65
C ALA A 102 18.90 18.40 -5.13
N LYS A 103 19.74 18.80 -4.17
CA LYS A 103 19.75 20.18 -3.65
C LYS A 103 20.13 21.20 -4.72
N LYS A 104 21.11 20.91 -5.55
CA LYS A 104 21.50 21.78 -6.68
C LYS A 104 20.37 21.98 -7.67
N GLU A 105 19.63 20.90 -7.99
CA GLU A 105 18.45 21.00 -8.86
C GLU A 105 17.39 21.94 -8.26
N LEU A 106 17.19 21.90 -6.97
CA LEU A 106 16.18 22.70 -6.27
C LEU A 106 16.60 24.16 -6.02
N CYS A 107 17.84 24.56 -6.32
CA CYS A 107 18.31 25.94 -6.21
C CYS A 107 17.83 26.82 -7.36
N ASN A 108 17.79 28.13 -7.14
CA ASN A 108 17.57 29.17 -8.16
C ASN A 108 16.25 29.05 -8.94
N LYS A 109 15.19 28.60 -8.30
CA LYS A 109 13.86 28.45 -8.92
C LYS A 109 12.73 28.65 -7.91
N LYS A 110 11.52 28.69 -8.43
CA LYS A 110 10.29 28.61 -7.64
C LYS A 110 10.12 27.20 -7.10
N LEU A 111 9.79 27.07 -5.82
CA LEU A 111 9.55 25.79 -5.15
C LEU A 111 8.20 25.78 -4.42
N PHE A 112 7.67 24.59 -4.27
CA PHE A 112 6.50 24.30 -3.43
C PHE A 112 6.98 23.52 -2.20
N VAL A 113 6.56 23.97 -1.03
CA VAL A 113 6.86 23.30 0.22
C VAL A 113 5.56 22.90 0.89
N VAL A 114 5.38 21.60 1.11
CA VAL A 114 4.22 21.07 1.82
C VAL A 114 4.67 20.45 3.12
N ASP A 115 4.18 20.99 4.22
CA ASP A 115 4.34 20.44 5.57
C ASP A 115 3.08 19.66 5.92
N ALA A 116 3.24 18.39 6.27
CA ALA A 116 2.13 17.48 6.52
C ALA A 116 2.51 16.41 7.54
N PHE A 117 1.51 15.67 8.01
CA PHE A 117 1.74 14.53 8.90
C PHE A 117 1.49 13.21 8.17
N CYS A 118 2.33 12.22 8.47
CA CYS A 118 2.10 10.82 8.16
C CYS A 118 1.66 10.11 9.45
N GLY A 119 0.38 9.69 9.50
CA GLY A 119 -0.23 9.08 10.67
C GLY A 119 -1.26 9.96 11.38
N ALA A 120 -2.47 9.40 11.61
CA ALA A 120 -3.55 10.11 12.30
C ALA A 120 -3.39 10.15 13.83
N ASN A 121 -2.55 9.28 14.39
CA ASN A 121 -2.26 9.31 15.82
C ASN A 121 -1.22 10.38 16.14
N LYS A 122 -1.61 11.38 16.92
CA LYS A 122 -0.76 12.53 17.26
C LYS A 122 0.53 12.15 18.02
N ASP A 123 0.49 11.05 18.78
CA ASP A 123 1.64 10.62 19.60
C ASP A 123 2.73 9.91 18.78
N THR A 124 2.39 9.41 17.60
CA THR A 124 3.28 8.57 16.78
C THR A 124 3.41 9.02 15.34
N ARG A 125 2.68 10.08 14.96
CA ARG A 125 2.76 10.66 13.61
C ARG A 125 4.16 11.19 13.31
N MET A 126 4.54 11.15 12.06
CA MET A 126 5.76 11.73 11.55
C MET A 126 5.45 13.07 10.86
N ALA A 127 6.09 14.14 11.30
CA ALA A 127 6.02 15.43 10.63
C ALA A 127 6.96 15.42 9.42
N VAL A 128 6.43 15.64 8.23
CA VAL A 128 7.18 15.54 6.97
C VAL A 128 7.14 16.86 6.22
N ARG A 129 8.30 17.31 5.78
CA ARG A 129 8.44 18.45 4.86
C ARG A 129 8.79 17.95 3.47
N PHE A 130 7.90 18.20 2.51
CA PHE A 130 8.12 17.91 1.11
C PHE A 130 8.59 19.18 0.39
N ILE A 131 9.75 19.11 -0.24
CA ILE A 131 10.30 20.19 -1.06
C ILE A 131 10.27 19.71 -2.51
N VAL A 132 9.39 20.30 -3.32
CA VAL A 132 9.13 19.87 -4.70
C VAL A 132 9.19 21.05 -5.65
N GLU A 133 9.56 20.79 -6.90
CA GLU A 133 9.67 21.82 -7.96
C GLU A 133 8.46 21.84 -8.92
N VAL A 134 7.50 20.92 -8.74
CA VAL A 134 6.33 20.74 -9.60
C VAL A 134 5.04 20.93 -8.81
N ALA A 135 4.16 21.81 -9.27
CA ALA A 135 2.92 22.16 -8.57
C ALA A 135 2.01 20.95 -8.29
N TRP A 136 1.80 20.09 -9.28
CA TRP A 136 0.92 18.93 -9.08
C TRP A 136 1.52 17.86 -8.15
N GLN A 137 2.84 17.82 -7.96
CA GLN A 137 3.44 16.98 -6.93
C GLN A 137 3.11 17.50 -5.52
N ALA A 138 3.07 18.82 -5.35
CA ALA A 138 2.55 19.43 -4.12
C ALA A 138 1.05 19.12 -3.90
N HIS A 139 0.26 19.12 -4.97
CA HIS A 139 -1.15 18.70 -4.94
C HIS A 139 -1.27 17.22 -4.52
N PHE A 140 -0.47 16.33 -5.08
CA PHE A 140 -0.45 14.92 -4.73
C PHE A 140 -0.20 14.70 -3.23
N VAL A 141 0.83 15.29 -2.66
CA VAL A 141 1.13 15.14 -1.22
C VAL A 141 0.10 15.84 -0.33
N THR A 142 -0.52 16.93 -0.79
CA THR A 142 -1.63 17.58 -0.09
C THR A 142 -2.85 16.64 0.00
N ASN A 143 -3.12 15.86 -1.04
CA ASN A 143 -4.19 14.84 -1.01
C ASN A 143 -3.83 13.64 -0.13
N MET A 144 -2.57 13.20 -0.16
CA MET A 144 -2.18 11.91 0.41
C MET A 144 -1.74 11.96 1.87
N PHE A 145 -1.34 13.12 2.38
CA PHE A 145 -0.88 13.27 3.76
C PHE A 145 -1.87 14.10 4.59
N ILE A 146 -1.75 13.98 5.90
CA ILE A 146 -2.66 14.66 6.83
C ILE A 146 -2.26 16.13 6.95
N LYS A 147 -3.19 16.99 6.66
CA LYS A 147 -2.99 18.44 6.68
C LYS A 147 -2.92 18.96 8.11
N PRO A 148 -1.87 19.70 8.49
CA PRO A 148 -1.80 20.36 9.78
C PRO A 148 -2.86 21.45 9.92
N SER A 149 -3.29 21.72 11.15
CA SER A 149 -4.07 22.92 11.46
C SER A 149 -3.20 24.18 11.32
N ALA A 150 -3.83 25.35 11.28
CA ALA A 150 -3.11 26.63 11.24
C ALA A 150 -2.19 26.80 12.46
N GLU A 151 -2.64 26.40 13.64
CA GLU A 151 -1.86 26.42 14.87
C GLU A 151 -0.67 25.46 14.82
N GLU A 152 -0.87 24.25 14.30
CA GLU A 152 0.21 23.25 14.14
C GLU A 152 1.28 23.73 13.13
N LEU A 153 0.88 24.50 12.10
CA LEU A 153 1.82 25.07 11.13
C LEU A 153 2.71 26.17 11.71
N GLU A 154 2.23 26.93 12.71
CA GLU A 154 3.01 27.99 13.35
C GLU A 154 4.26 27.45 14.08
N SER A 155 4.16 26.23 14.62
CA SER A 155 5.23 25.54 15.36
C SER A 155 5.76 24.30 14.65
N PHE A 156 5.51 24.16 13.34
CA PHE A 156 5.87 22.97 12.60
C PHE A 156 7.39 22.81 12.47
N GLU A 157 7.90 21.72 13.00
CA GLU A 157 9.27 21.26 12.78
C GLU A 157 9.23 19.85 12.18
N PRO A 158 9.85 19.63 11.01
CA PRO A 158 9.80 18.32 10.37
C PRO A 158 10.70 17.31 11.08
N ASP A 159 10.15 16.12 11.30
CA ASP A 159 10.92 14.93 11.66
C ASP A 159 11.67 14.37 10.44
N PHE A 160 11.08 14.51 9.25
CA PHE A 160 11.57 13.93 8.01
C PHE A 160 11.49 14.94 6.86
N VAL A 161 12.49 14.99 5.98
CA VAL A 161 12.54 15.91 4.84
C VAL A 161 12.66 15.12 3.53
N VAL A 162 11.82 15.44 2.57
CA VAL A 162 11.81 14.86 1.23
C VAL A 162 12.27 15.90 0.21
N TYR A 163 13.37 15.62 -0.48
CA TYR A 163 13.89 16.42 -1.59
C TYR A 163 13.48 15.75 -2.90
N ASN A 164 12.48 16.31 -3.59
CA ASN A 164 12.01 15.76 -4.87
C ASN A 164 12.57 16.58 -6.03
N ALA A 165 13.62 16.07 -6.65
CA ALA A 165 14.32 16.65 -7.78
C ALA A 165 14.02 15.86 -9.06
N SER A 166 12.73 15.80 -9.46
CA SER A 166 12.25 14.99 -10.59
C SER A 166 12.93 15.32 -11.92
N LYS A 167 13.36 16.56 -12.10
CA LYS A 167 13.99 17.05 -13.34
C LYS A 167 15.48 16.71 -13.44
N ALA A 168 16.13 16.34 -12.32
CA ALA A 168 17.53 15.94 -12.30
C ALA A 168 17.71 14.49 -12.77
N LYS A 169 18.95 14.17 -13.15
CA LYS A 169 19.38 12.79 -13.49
C LYS A 169 20.72 12.51 -12.85
N VAL A 170 20.96 11.27 -12.47
CA VAL A 170 22.27 10.79 -12.01
C VAL A 170 23.03 10.28 -13.24
N GLU A 171 23.67 11.20 -13.97
CA GLU A 171 24.36 10.86 -15.23
C GLU A 171 25.50 9.86 -15.04
N ASN A 172 26.23 9.97 -13.94
CA ASN A 172 27.35 9.10 -13.57
C ASN A 172 26.93 7.90 -12.70
N TYR A 173 25.69 7.41 -12.83
CA TYR A 173 25.14 6.36 -11.98
C TYR A 173 26.00 5.09 -11.94
N LYS A 174 26.64 4.72 -13.05
CA LYS A 174 27.51 3.53 -13.12
C LYS A 174 28.72 3.64 -12.21
N GLU A 175 29.35 4.82 -12.17
CA GLU A 175 30.49 5.12 -11.31
C GLU A 175 30.11 5.08 -9.83
N LEU A 176 28.86 5.47 -9.52
CA LEU A 176 28.30 5.44 -8.16
C LEU A 176 27.76 4.06 -7.76
N GLY A 177 27.76 3.08 -8.67
CA GLY A 177 27.22 1.74 -8.42
C GLY A 177 25.71 1.68 -8.37
N LEU A 178 25.00 2.63 -9.00
CA LEU A 178 23.54 2.68 -9.06
C LEU A 178 23.03 1.92 -10.28
N ASN A 179 21.76 1.53 -10.23
CA ASN A 179 21.11 0.76 -11.30
C ASN A 179 20.81 1.58 -12.55
N SER A 180 20.45 2.86 -12.39
CA SER A 180 20.08 3.74 -13.49
C SER A 180 20.29 5.22 -13.13
N GLU A 181 19.96 6.12 -14.05
CA GLU A 181 19.92 7.58 -13.84
C GLU A 181 18.87 8.01 -12.78
N THR A 182 17.99 7.11 -12.40
CA THR A 182 16.93 7.33 -11.41
C THR A 182 17.40 6.87 -10.03
N CYS A 183 17.09 7.65 -9.00
CA CYS A 183 17.46 7.33 -7.63
C CYS A 183 16.34 7.72 -6.67
N VAL A 184 15.90 6.76 -5.87
CA VAL A 184 14.98 6.96 -4.75
C VAL A 184 15.69 6.44 -3.51
N ALA A 185 16.32 7.34 -2.76
CA ALA A 185 17.21 6.98 -1.67
C ALA A 185 16.73 7.53 -0.32
N PHE A 186 16.93 6.73 0.72
CA PHE A 186 16.55 7.05 2.09
C PHE A 186 17.77 7.03 3.00
N ASN A 187 17.90 8.05 3.84
CA ASN A 187 18.80 8.02 4.98
C ASN A 187 17.96 7.99 6.27
N ILE A 188 17.91 6.83 6.91
CA ILE A 188 17.10 6.61 8.11
C ILE A 188 17.66 7.41 9.29
N THR A 189 18.99 7.53 9.38
CA THR A 189 19.68 8.23 10.47
C THR A 189 19.44 9.73 10.42
N SER A 190 19.60 10.35 9.25
CA SER A 190 19.35 11.80 9.09
C SER A 190 17.86 12.10 8.80
N LYS A 191 17.04 11.07 8.60
CA LYS A 191 15.60 11.19 8.30
C LYS A 191 15.33 12.04 7.05
N GLU A 192 15.90 11.61 5.96
CA GLU A 192 15.80 12.28 4.67
C GLU A 192 15.53 11.29 3.53
N GLN A 193 14.77 11.74 2.53
CA GLN A 193 14.58 11.05 1.24
C GLN A 193 15.00 11.96 0.10
N VAL A 194 15.65 11.38 -0.90
CA VAL A 194 15.99 12.03 -2.17
C VAL A 194 15.32 11.28 -3.30
N ILE A 195 14.64 12.01 -4.18
CA ILE A 195 14.00 11.48 -5.39
C ILE A 195 14.59 12.21 -6.59
N ILE A 196 15.15 11.45 -7.54
CA ILE A 196 15.78 11.97 -8.76
C ILE A 196 15.23 11.22 -9.97
N ASN A 197 14.89 11.95 -11.04
CA ASN A 197 14.51 11.44 -12.37
C ASN A 197 13.23 10.60 -12.41
N THR A 198 12.36 10.72 -11.43
CA THR A 198 11.01 10.18 -11.52
C THR A 198 9.99 11.23 -11.07
N TRP A 199 8.91 11.36 -11.84
CA TRP A 199 7.83 12.30 -11.55
C TRP A 199 6.67 11.64 -10.80
N TYR A 200 6.69 10.31 -10.69
CA TYR A 200 5.62 9.54 -10.08
C TYR A 200 5.45 9.87 -8.59
N GLY A 201 4.29 10.45 -8.24
CA GLY A 201 4.01 10.89 -6.86
C GLY A 201 4.02 9.77 -5.83
N GLY A 202 3.72 8.55 -6.26
CA GLY A 202 3.74 7.36 -5.41
C GLY A 202 5.07 7.05 -4.74
N GLU A 203 6.20 7.60 -5.23
CA GLU A 203 7.50 7.46 -4.55
C GLU A 203 7.53 8.24 -3.22
N MET A 204 6.90 9.40 -3.15
CA MET A 204 6.76 10.15 -1.89
C MET A 204 5.82 9.44 -0.92
N LYS A 205 4.66 8.99 -1.42
CA LYS A 205 3.66 8.27 -0.62
C LYS A 205 4.24 7.00 -0.01
N LYS A 206 4.73 6.10 -0.84
CA LYS A 206 5.28 4.80 -0.41
C LYS A 206 6.62 4.93 0.29
N GLY A 207 7.37 5.99 0.01
CA GLY A 207 8.59 6.32 0.74
C GLY A 207 8.30 6.57 2.21
N MET A 208 7.32 7.38 2.53
CA MET A 208 6.94 7.65 3.93
C MET A 208 6.29 6.43 4.58
N PHE A 209 5.52 5.63 3.84
CA PHE A 209 5.04 4.34 4.33
C PHE A 209 6.19 3.41 4.72
N SER A 210 7.22 3.30 3.89
CA SER A 210 8.43 2.52 4.21
C SER A 210 9.11 3.03 5.48
N MET A 211 9.15 4.34 5.69
CA MET A 211 9.72 4.90 6.92
C MET A 211 8.86 4.61 8.14
N MET A 212 7.53 4.69 8.04
CA MET A 212 6.64 4.24 9.11
C MET A 212 6.85 2.75 9.42
N ASN A 213 7.05 1.91 8.40
CA ASN A 213 7.38 0.49 8.55
C ASN A 213 8.73 0.24 9.23
N TYR A 214 9.64 1.21 9.20
CA TYR A 214 10.87 1.12 9.98
C TYR A 214 10.68 1.56 11.43
N PHE A 215 10.13 2.75 11.65
CA PHE A 215 10.09 3.37 12.97
C PHE A 215 9.03 2.80 13.90
N LEU A 216 7.82 2.49 13.41
CA LEU A 216 6.71 2.10 14.27
C LEU A 216 6.86 0.70 14.88
N PRO A 217 7.25 -0.36 14.15
CA PRO A 217 7.45 -1.67 14.76
C PRO A 217 8.52 -1.67 15.86
N LEU A 218 9.54 -0.82 15.74
CA LEU A 218 10.57 -0.64 16.78
C LEU A 218 10.02 0.00 18.06
N LYS A 219 8.86 0.65 17.98
CA LYS A 219 8.11 1.22 19.11
C LYS A 219 6.97 0.31 19.59
N GLY A 220 6.86 -0.92 19.08
CA GLY A 220 5.80 -1.85 19.44
C GLY A 220 4.44 -1.50 18.81
N ILE A 221 4.41 -0.82 17.67
CA ILE A 221 3.21 -0.47 16.92
C ILE A 221 3.19 -1.27 15.63
N ALA A 222 2.06 -1.94 15.35
CA ALA A 222 1.91 -2.63 14.07
C ALA A 222 1.77 -1.62 12.93
N SER A 223 2.54 -1.82 11.86
CA SER A 223 2.47 -1.03 10.63
C SER A 223 2.05 -1.95 9.50
N MET A 224 1.01 -1.59 8.75
CA MET A 224 0.25 -2.54 7.94
C MET A 224 -0.11 -1.96 6.57
N HIS A 225 0.17 -2.72 5.52
CA HIS A 225 -0.33 -2.48 4.18
C HIS A 225 -1.71 -3.14 4.06
N CYS A 226 -2.74 -2.44 4.48
CA CYS A 226 -4.10 -2.93 4.54
C CYS A 226 -5.12 -1.80 4.36
N SER A 227 -6.32 -2.13 3.94
CA SER A 227 -7.49 -1.27 4.10
C SER A 227 -8.18 -1.56 5.44
N ALA A 228 -8.94 -0.60 5.94
CA ALA A 228 -9.64 -0.74 7.21
C ALA A 228 -11.00 -0.04 7.18
N ASN A 229 -11.98 -0.65 7.82
CA ASN A 229 -13.30 -0.08 8.01
C ASN A 229 -13.86 -0.41 9.40
N ALA A 230 -14.92 0.27 9.78
CA ALA A 230 -15.67 0.04 10.99
C ALA A 230 -17.17 -0.08 10.68
N ASP A 231 -17.98 -0.54 11.65
CA ASP A 231 -19.43 -0.52 11.49
C ASP A 231 -19.99 0.92 11.52
N MET A 232 -21.29 1.07 11.33
CA MET A 232 -21.94 2.39 11.28
C MET A 232 -21.92 3.16 12.61
N ASN A 233 -21.53 2.49 13.70
CA ASN A 233 -21.31 3.13 15.01
C ASN A 233 -19.83 3.51 15.23
N GLY A 234 -18.96 3.23 14.27
CA GLY A 234 -17.52 3.45 14.39
C GLY A 234 -16.80 2.41 15.24
N GLU A 235 -17.42 1.25 15.43
CA GLU A 235 -16.91 0.12 16.20
C GLU A 235 -16.71 -1.11 15.30
N ASN A 236 -16.39 -2.27 15.88
CA ASN A 236 -16.20 -3.52 15.14
C ASN A 236 -15.25 -3.36 13.92
N THR A 237 -14.08 -2.82 14.20
CA THR A 237 -13.06 -2.57 13.21
C THR A 237 -12.58 -3.86 12.53
N ALA A 238 -12.51 -3.83 11.21
CA ALA A 238 -11.95 -4.89 10.37
C ALA A 238 -10.81 -4.35 9.52
N ILE A 239 -9.75 -5.15 9.36
CA ILE A 239 -8.62 -4.84 8.49
C ILE A 239 -8.48 -5.91 7.42
N PHE A 240 -8.19 -5.46 6.20
CA PHE A 240 -8.12 -6.29 5.00
C PHE A 240 -6.74 -6.16 4.37
N PHE A 241 -6.01 -7.27 4.34
CA PHE A 241 -4.77 -7.39 3.58
C PHE A 241 -5.05 -8.08 2.24
N GLY A 242 -4.31 -7.74 1.23
CA GLY A 242 -4.43 -8.40 -0.07
C GLY A 242 -3.61 -7.69 -1.13
N LEU A 243 -3.14 -8.46 -2.10
CA LEU A 243 -2.44 -7.95 -3.27
C LEU A 243 -3.43 -7.48 -4.34
N SER A 244 -2.92 -6.87 -5.40
CA SER A 244 -3.74 -6.43 -6.53
C SER A 244 -4.57 -7.60 -7.11
N GLY A 245 -5.84 -7.35 -7.39
CA GLY A 245 -6.74 -8.35 -7.96
C GLY A 245 -7.42 -9.30 -6.97
N THR A 246 -7.12 -9.19 -5.67
CA THR A 246 -7.76 -10.02 -4.63
C THR A 246 -9.10 -9.49 -4.14
N GLY A 247 -9.47 -8.27 -4.53
CA GLY A 247 -10.71 -7.63 -4.13
C GLY A 247 -10.61 -6.75 -2.89
N LYS A 248 -9.40 -6.40 -2.45
CA LYS A 248 -9.17 -5.58 -1.23
C LYS A 248 -10.03 -4.32 -1.20
N THR A 249 -9.96 -3.49 -2.22
CA THR A 249 -10.73 -2.23 -2.30
C THR A 249 -12.24 -2.50 -2.36
N THR A 250 -12.67 -3.42 -3.22
CA THR A 250 -14.09 -3.75 -3.41
C THR A 250 -14.74 -4.32 -2.14
N LEU A 251 -14.03 -5.18 -1.41
CA LEU A 251 -14.56 -5.86 -0.22
C LEU A 251 -14.48 -5.00 1.04
N SER A 252 -13.50 -4.10 1.13
CA SER A 252 -13.39 -3.15 2.25
C SER A 252 -14.31 -1.94 2.10
N THR A 253 -14.73 -1.63 0.86
CA THR A 253 -15.73 -0.60 0.58
C THR A 253 -17.11 -1.23 0.60
N ASP A 254 -17.89 -0.93 1.62
CA ASP A 254 -19.23 -1.44 1.83
C ASP A 254 -20.12 -0.28 2.29
N PRO A 255 -21.27 -0.02 1.67
CA PRO A 255 -22.20 1.04 2.09
C PRO A 255 -22.70 0.88 3.52
N LYS A 256 -22.57 -0.30 4.12
CA LYS A 256 -22.91 -0.60 5.51
C LYS A 256 -21.74 -0.38 6.48
N ARG A 257 -20.60 0.08 5.99
CA ARG A 257 -19.39 0.27 6.79
C ARG A 257 -18.84 1.68 6.62
N LEU A 258 -18.10 2.15 7.61
CA LEU A 258 -17.40 3.44 7.58
C LEU A 258 -15.93 3.21 7.26
N LEU A 259 -15.41 3.88 6.25
CA LEU A 259 -14.01 3.80 5.85
C LEU A 259 -13.10 4.46 6.89
N ILE A 260 -12.04 3.76 7.30
CA ILE A 260 -10.92 4.33 8.05
C ILE A 260 -9.84 4.78 7.06
N GLY A 261 -9.50 3.93 6.13
CA GLY A 261 -8.56 4.19 5.04
C GLY A 261 -8.48 3.01 4.07
N ASP A 262 -7.90 3.24 2.90
CA ASP A 262 -7.89 2.27 1.82
C ASP A 262 -6.59 1.45 1.69
N ASP A 263 -5.46 1.88 2.33
CA ASP A 263 -4.17 1.29 1.97
C ASP A 263 -3.14 1.14 3.11
N GLU A 264 -2.99 2.10 4.02
CA GLU A 264 -1.88 2.14 4.98
C GLU A 264 -2.37 2.49 6.39
N HIS A 265 -2.11 1.62 7.36
CA HIS A 265 -2.60 1.78 8.73
C HIS A 265 -1.56 1.39 9.77
N GLY A 266 -1.67 2.02 10.93
CA GLY A 266 -1.03 1.59 12.16
C GLY A 266 -2.05 1.00 13.14
N TRP A 267 -1.56 0.18 14.05
CA TRP A 267 -2.34 -0.37 15.14
C TRP A 267 -1.52 -0.31 16.42
N ASP A 268 -1.92 0.58 17.31
CA ASP A 268 -1.34 0.76 18.64
C ASP A 268 -2.29 0.28 19.74
N ASP A 269 -1.98 0.62 20.97
CA ASP A 269 -2.81 0.23 22.13
C ASP A 269 -4.17 0.94 22.18
N ASN A 270 -4.34 2.03 21.45
CA ASN A 270 -5.58 2.81 21.38
C ASN A 270 -6.49 2.40 20.22
N GLY A 271 -5.97 1.69 19.22
CA GLY A 271 -6.76 1.23 18.09
C GLY A 271 -6.03 1.30 16.75
N VAL A 272 -6.81 1.25 15.69
CA VAL A 272 -6.35 1.32 14.30
C VAL A 272 -6.44 2.75 13.79
N PHE A 273 -5.40 3.24 13.12
CA PHE A 273 -5.36 4.58 12.57
C PHE A 273 -4.74 4.59 11.17
N ASN A 274 -5.26 5.47 10.32
CA ASN A 274 -4.76 5.68 8.97
C ASN A 274 -3.45 6.49 8.99
N PHE A 275 -2.50 6.16 8.11
CA PHE A 275 -1.31 7.00 7.91
C PHE A 275 -1.58 8.17 6.98
N GLU A 276 -2.62 8.09 6.16
CA GLU A 276 -2.88 8.99 5.06
C GLU A 276 -4.02 9.96 5.32
N GLY A 277 -4.01 11.09 4.60
CA GLY A 277 -5.09 12.07 4.59
C GLY A 277 -6.09 11.88 3.46
N GLY A 278 -5.84 10.95 2.55
CA GLY A 278 -6.66 10.67 1.38
C GLY A 278 -6.52 9.27 0.85
N CYS A 279 -7.03 9.06 -0.35
CA CYS A 279 -7.03 7.78 -1.05
C CYS A 279 -6.31 7.88 -2.38
N TYR A 280 -5.70 6.77 -2.81
CA TYR A 280 -4.97 6.65 -4.07
C TYR A 280 -5.41 5.40 -4.82
N ALA A 281 -6.40 5.56 -5.69
CA ALA A 281 -7.06 4.45 -6.36
C ALA A 281 -6.61 4.27 -7.81
N LYS A 282 -6.61 3.02 -8.29
CA LYS A 282 -6.54 2.71 -9.72
C LYS A 282 -7.86 3.11 -10.38
N VAL A 283 -7.77 3.68 -11.59
CA VAL A 283 -8.96 4.09 -12.36
C VAL A 283 -9.02 3.46 -13.75
N ILE A 284 -8.11 2.54 -14.08
CA ILE A 284 -8.22 1.80 -15.33
C ILE A 284 -9.51 0.96 -15.31
N GLY A 285 -10.33 1.13 -16.36
CA GLY A 285 -11.62 0.44 -16.44
C GLY A 285 -12.65 0.85 -15.39
N LEU A 286 -12.46 2.00 -14.72
CA LEU A 286 -13.38 2.48 -13.70
C LEU A 286 -14.79 2.63 -14.25
N ASP A 287 -15.76 2.02 -13.57
CA ASP A 287 -17.17 2.08 -13.88
C ASP A 287 -17.98 2.66 -12.72
N LYS A 288 -18.85 3.62 -13.04
CA LYS A 288 -19.64 4.35 -12.05
C LYS A 288 -20.60 3.47 -11.26
N GLU A 289 -21.12 2.42 -11.87
CA GLU A 289 -22.11 1.55 -11.23
C GLU A 289 -21.45 0.54 -10.28
N SER A 290 -20.29 0.02 -10.67
CA SER A 290 -19.58 -0.98 -9.87
C SER A 290 -18.71 -0.36 -8.77
N GLU A 291 -18.17 0.85 -8.98
CA GLU A 291 -17.29 1.56 -8.05
C GLU A 291 -17.73 3.03 -7.85
N PRO A 292 -18.96 3.25 -7.36
CA PRO A 292 -19.53 4.59 -7.26
C PRO A 292 -18.75 5.54 -6.34
N ASP A 293 -18.17 5.05 -5.27
CA ASP A 293 -17.43 5.87 -4.31
C ASP A 293 -16.17 6.49 -4.94
N ILE A 294 -15.40 5.69 -5.68
CA ILE A 294 -14.20 6.17 -6.38
C ILE A 294 -14.61 7.13 -7.49
N TYR A 295 -15.62 6.75 -8.30
CA TYR A 295 -16.08 7.61 -9.40
C TYR A 295 -16.56 8.98 -8.89
N ASN A 296 -17.36 9.01 -7.85
CA ASN A 296 -17.90 10.25 -7.27
C ASN A 296 -16.85 11.07 -6.52
N ALA A 297 -15.72 10.46 -6.15
CA ALA A 297 -14.59 11.17 -5.56
C ALA A 297 -13.75 11.92 -6.60
N ILE A 298 -13.91 11.61 -7.90
CA ILE A 298 -13.25 12.31 -9.02
C ILE A 298 -14.01 13.61 -9.29
N LYS A 299 -13.60 14.66 -8.63
CA LYS A 299 -14.17 16.02 -8.70
C LYS A 299 -13.09 17.04 -8.39
N ARG A 300 -13.44 18.32 -8.31
CA ARG A 300 -12.50 19.37 -7.90
C ARG A 300 -11.69 18.94 -6.68
N ASN A 301 -10.39 19.22 -6.67
CA ASN A 301 -9.36 18.81 -5.71
C ASN A 301 -8.86 17.38 -5.85
N ALA A 302 -9.47 16.53 -6.65
CA ALA A 302 -8.88 15.26 -7.04
C ALA A 302 -7.80 15.47 -8.13
N LEU A 303 -6.77 14.61 -8.10
CA LEU A 303 -5.68 14.62 -9.08
C LEU A 303 -5.62 13.27 -9.78
N LEU A 304 -5.86 13.28 -11.08
CA LEU A 304 -5.73 12.11 -11.96
C LEU A 304 -4.32 12.03 -12.53
N GLU A 305 -3.83 10.83 -12.74
CA GLU A 305 -2.52 10.55 -13.33
C GLU A 305 -2.67 9.63 -14.54
N ASN A 306 -2.16 10.10 -15.68
CA ASN A 306 -1.98 9.34 -16.90
C ASN A 306 -3.27 8.83 -17.59
N VAL A 307 -4.44 9.36 -17.26
CA VAL A 307 -5.65 9.10 -18.05
C VAL A 307 -5.59 9.86 -19.37
N THR A 308 -6.30 9.38 -20.38
CA THR A 308 -6.43 10.08 -21.66
C THR A 308 -7.72 10.90 -21.68
N LEU A 309 -7.66 12.05 -22.33
CA LEU A 309 -8.76 13.00 -22.45
C LEU A 309 -9.04 13.28 -23.91
N ASP A 310 -10.32 13.46 -24.25
CA ASP A 310 -10.72 14.03 -25.53
C ASP A 310 -10.57 15.57 -25.53
N GLU A 311 -10.99 16.20 -26.64
CA GLU A 311 -10.91 17.66 -26.82
C GLU A 311 -11.74 18.44 -25.79
N ASN A 312 -12.77 17.83 -25.24
CA ASN A 312 -13.68 18.43 -24.24
C ASN A 312 -13.30 18.09 -22.79
N GLY A 313 -12.16 17.42 -22.58
CA GLY A 313 -11.70 16.99 -21.27
C GLY A 313 -12.44 15.76 -20.72
N LYS A 314 -13.16 15.02 -21.59
CA LYS A 314 -13.81 13.76 -21.20
C LYS A 314 -12.77 12.67 -21.02
N ILE A 315 -12.92 11.92 -19.94
CA ILE A 315 -11.97 10.88 -19.53
C ILE A 315 -12.32 9.56 -20.21
N ASP A 316 -11.34 8.89 -20.80
CA ASP A 316 -11.43 7.50 -21.22
C ASP A 316 -10.72 6.60 -20.21
N PHE A 317 -11.48 6.03 -19.26
CA PHE A 317 -10.95 5.12 -18.25
C PHE A 317 -10.51 3.76 -18.81
N ALA A 318 -10.95 3.39 -20.00
CA ALA A 318 -10.58 2.11 -20.62
C ALA A 318 -9.25 2.17 -21.38
N ASP A 319 -8.78 3.37 -21.72
CA ASP A 319 -7.58 3.54 -22.52
C ASP A 319 -6.31 3.18 -21.72
N LYS A 320 -5.56 2.24 -22.27
CA LYS A 320 -4.28 1.73 -21.72
C LYS A 320 -3.06 2.21 -22.48
N SER A 321 -3.23 3.13 -23.43
CA SER A 321 -2.15 3.56 -24.34
C SER A 321 -0.97 4.21 -23.61
N VAL A 322 -1.23 4.89 -22.49
CA VAL A 322 -0.17 5.46 -21.65
C VAL A 322 0.30 4.41 -20.63
N THR A 323 -0.61 3.82 -19.88
CA THR A 323 -0.31 2.82 -18.85
C THR A 323 -1.59 2.10 -18.40
N GLU A 324 -1.44 0.89 -17.90
CA GLU A 324 -2.50 0.19 -17.15
C GLU A 324 -2.61 0.66 -15.69
N ASN A 325 -1.69 1.52 -15.23
CA ASN A 325 -1.61 2.04 -13.86
C ASN A 325 -2.11 3.48 -13.76
N THR A 326 -3.21 3.79 -14.44
CA THR A 326 -3.87 5.10 -14.27
C THR A 326 -4.40 5.24 -12.85
N ARG A 327 -4.24 6.42 -12.26
CA ARG A 327 -4.54 6.67 -10.84
C ARG A 327 -5.35 7.94 -10.62
N VAL A 328 -5.99 7.99 -9.47
CA VAL A 328 -6.53 9.22 -8.87
C VAL A 328 -6.15 9.30 -7.40
N SER A 329 -5.72 10.49 -6.97
CA SER A 329 -5.62 10.83 -5.55
C SER A 329 -6.70 11.84 -5.18
N TYR A 330 -7.29 11.70 -4.01
CA TYR A 330 -8.29 12.63 -3.48
C TYR A 330 -8.27 12.64 -1.95
N PRO A 331 -8.65 13.76 -1.32
CA PRO A 331 -8.75 13.83 0.13
C PRO A 331 -9.87 12.90 0.63
N ILE A 332 -9.69 12.33 1.83
CA ILE A 332 -10.61 11.29 2.35
C ILE A 332 -12.06 11.80 2.50
N ASN A 333 -12.26 13.08 2.69
CA ASN A 333 -13.58 13.69 2.80
C ASN A 333 -14.38 13.71 1.47
N HIS A 334 -13.77 13.30 0.35
CA HIS A 334 -14.52 13.02 -0.87
C HIS A 334 -15.38 11.75 -0.76
N ILE A 335 -15.07 10.88 0.20
CA ILE A 335 -15.88 9.70 0.54
C ILE A 335 -16.90 10.11 1.63
N THR A 336 -18.16 9.73 1.40
CA THR A 336 -19.25 10.09 2.31
C THR A 336 -19.23 9.30 3.61
N ASN A 337 -19.04 7.97 3.51
CA ASN A 337 -19.06 7.06 4.65
C ASN A 337 -17.67 6.86 5.24
N ILE A 338 -17.23 7.80 6.07
CA ILE A 338 -15.95 7.73 6.79
C ILE A 338 -16.19 7.75 8.30
N VAL A 339 -15.27 7.15 9.06
CA VAL A 339 -15.34 7.15 10.53
C VAL A 339 -15.23 8.55 11.13
N LYS A 340 -15.81 8.73 12.31
CA LYS A 340 -15.68 9.93 13.15
C LYS A 340 -15.22 9.50 14.55
N PRO A 341 -14.08 9.99 15.06
CA PRO A 341 -13.14 10.95 14.42
C PRO A 341 -12.51 10.36 13.15
N VAL A 342 -12.12 11.24 12.23
CA VAL A 342 -11.60 10.86 10.93
C VAL A 342 -10.31 10.05 11.08
N SER A 343 -10.20 8.97 10.29
CA SER A 343 -8.99 8.14 10.17
C SER A 343 -8.59 7.36 11.43
N SER A 344 -9.47 7.17 12.40
CA SER A 344 -9.22 6.41 13.62
C SER A 344 -10.42 5.59 14.04
N ALA A 345 -10.19 4.41 14.60
CA ALA A 345 -11.21 3.52 15.14
C ALA A 345 -10.62 2.64 16.26
N PRO A 346 -11.46 1.98 17.07
CA PRO A 346 -10.99 1.02 18.07
C PRO A 346 -10.15 -0.11 17.48
N ALA A 347 -9.47 -0.88 18.34
CA ALA A 347 -8.70 -2.05 17.97
C ALA A 347 -9.49 -2.99 17.06
N ALA A 348 -8.82 -3.59 16.07
CA ALA A 348 -9.47 -4.51 15.15
C ALA A 348 -10.02 -5.74 15.89
N LYS A 349 -11.21 -6.20 15.46
CA LYS A 349 -11.83 -7.45 15.88
C LYS A 349 -11.65 -8.55 14.85
N ASN A 350 -11.52 -8.18 13.58
CA ASN A 350 -11.37 -9.11 12.48
C ASN A 350 -10.18 -8.71 11.60
N VAL A 351 -9.32 -9.69 11.33
CA VAL A 351 -8.18 -9.56 10.43
C VAL A 351 -8.43 -10.49 9.25
N ILE A 352 -8.50 -9.95 8.04
CA ILE A 352 -8.87 -10.68 6.85
C ILE A 352 -7.72 -10.64 5.85
N PHE A 353 -7.19 -11.81 5.51
CA PHE A 353 -6.21 -11.98 4.43
C PHE A 353 -6.94 -12.40 3.17
N LEU A 354 -6.93 -11.54 2.15
CA LEU A 354 -7.51 -11.83 0.85
C LEU A 354 -6.47 -12.46 -0.07
N SER A 355 -6.83 -13.57 -0.67
CA SER A 355 -5.99 -14.30 -1.63
C SER A 355 -6.85 -14.70 -2.83
N ALA A 356 -6.33 -14.57 -4.04
CA ALA A 356 -6.97 -15.10 -5.23
C ALA A 356 -6.18 -16.35 -5.67
N ASP A 357 -6.62 -17.53 -5.25
CA ASP A 357 -5.98 -18.78 -5.60
C ASP A 357 -6.39 -19.25 -7.00
N ALA A 358 -5.44 -19.36 -7.92
CA ALA A 358 -5.66 -19.87 -9.27
C ALA A 358 -5.42 -21.40 -9.39
N PHE A 359 -4.98 -22.05 -8.31
CA PHE A 359 -4.76 -23.50 -8.27
C PHE A 359 -6.02 -24.30 -7.93
N GLY A 360 -7.04 -23.63 -7.37
CA GLY A 360 -8.28 -24.28 -6.96
C GLY A 360 -8.16 -25.10 -5.68
N VAL A 361 -7.25 -24.75 -4.80
CA VAL A 361 -6.87 -25.53 -3.61
C VAL A 361 -7.42 -24.95 -2.33
N LEU A 362 -7.29 -23.61 -2.15
CA LEU A 362 -7.62 -22.97 -0.90
C LEU A 362 -9.14 -22.90 -0.67
N PRO A 363 -9.60 -23.18 0.55
CA PRO A 363 -11.01 -22.97 0.91
C PRO A 363 -11.43 -21.51 0.70
N PRO A 364 -12.72 -21.25 0.42
CA PRO A 364 -13.24 -19.88 0.37
C PRO A 364 -13.02 -19.09 1.64
N VAL A 365 -13.00 -19.75 2.79
CA VAL A 365 -12.64 -19.17 4.08
C VAL A 365 -11.99 -20.22 5.00
N SER A 366 -10.94 -19.79 5.68
CA SER A 366 -10.25 -20.58 6.71
C SER A 366 -10.10 -19.74 7.97
N ILE A 367 -10.36 -20.32 9.13
CA ILE A 367 -10.14 -19.72 10.44
C ILE A 367 -8.71 -20.06 10.85
N LEU A 368 -7.89 -19.05 11.12
CA LEU A 368 -6.46 -19.25 11.36
C LEU A 368 -6.13 -19.29 12.86
N THR A 369 -5.24 -20.20 13.25
CA THR A 369 -4.57 -20.14 14.56
C THR A 369 -3.60 -18.94 14.60
N PRO A 370 -3.12 -18.50 15.78
CA PRO A 370 -2.11 -17.44 15.86
C PRO A 370 -0.85 -17.74 15.05
N GLU A 371 -0.37 -18.98 15.06
CA GLU A 371 0.81 -19.41 14.31
C GLU A 371 0.54 -19.44 12.80
N GLN A 372 -0.61 -19.95 12.37
CA GLN A 372 -1.05 -19.89 10.97
C GLN A 372 -1.23 -18.45 10.51
N THR A 373 -1.75 -17.58 11.36
CA THR A 373 -1.87 -16.15 11.06
C THR A 373 -0.52 -15.57 10.68
N GLN A 374 0.53 -15.82 11.45
CA GLN A 374 1.87 -15.36 11.13
C GLN A 374 2.44 -16.00 9.86
N TYR A 375 2.27 -17.33 9.69
CA TYR A 375 2.79 -18.04 8.52
C TYR A 375 2.18 -17.52 7.21
N TYR A 376 0.86 -17.38 7.15
CA TYR A 376 0.17 -16.93 5.93
C TYR A 376 0.26 -15.42 5.71
N PHE A 377 0.42 -14.64 6.76
CA PHE A 377 0.78 -13.23 6.68
C PHE A 377 2.17 -13.02 6.07
N LEU A 378 3.16 -13.77 6.54
CA LEU A 378 4.51 -13.77 5.97
C LEU A 378 4.52 -14.23 4.51
N SER A 379 3.72 -15.21 4.17
CA SER A 379 3.61 -15.71 2.79
C SER A 379 3.03 -14.66 1.84
N GLY A 380 1.95 -13.98 2.24
CA GLY A 380 1.31 -12.94 1.41
C GLY A 380 0.95 -13.45 0.03
N PHE A 381 0.24 -14.59 -0.02
CA PHE A 381 0.00 -15.33 -1.25
C PHE A 381 -1.17 -14.79 -2.08
N THR A 382 -0.96 -14.75 -3.38
CA THR A 382 -2.01 -14.76 -4.41
C THR A 382 -1.49 -15.50 -5.64
N ALA A 383 -2.35 -15.78 -6.61
CA ALA A 383 -1.93 -16.41 -7.85
C ALA A 383 -2.60 -15.74 -9.06
N LYS A 384 -1.89 -15.76 -10.18
CA LYS A 384 -2.40 -15.30 -11.48
C LYS A 384 -2.87 -16.49 -12.30
N LEU A 385 -4.04 -16.37 -12.89
CA LEU A 385 -4.56 -17.39 -13.81
C LEU A 385 -3.81 -17.33 -15.14
N ALA A 386 -3.65 -18.49 -15.79
CA ALA A 386 -3.10 -18.59 -17.14
C ALA A 386 -3.89 -17.70 -18.12
N GLY A 387 -3.17 -16.94 -18.95
CA GLY A 387 -3.75 -16.06 -19.97
C GLY A 387 -4.25 -14.70 -19.46
N THR A 388 -4.12 -14.39 -18.16
CA THR A 388 -4.53 -13.09 -17.60
C THR A 388 -3.52 -11.97 -17.83
N GLU A 389 -2.26 -12.32 -18.04
CA GLU A 389 -1.17 -11.40 -18.39
C GLU A 389 -0.28 -12.02 -19.47
N ARG A 390 0.40 -11.16 -20.23
CA ARG A 390 1.35 -11.61 -21.26
C ARG A 390 2.46 -12.47 -20.65
N GLY A 391 2.61 -13.69 -21.13
CA GLY A 391 3.61 -14.64 -20.67
C GLY A 391 3.17 -15.56 -19.52
N ILE A 392 1.95 -15.41 -19.01
CA ILE A 392 1.37 -16.32 -18.00
C ILE A 392 0.64 -17.45 -18.72
N THR A 393 1.26 -18.62 -18.79
CA THR A 393 0.76 -19.82 -19.49
C THR A 393 0.19 -20.87 -18.54
N GLU A 394 0.48 -20.77 -17.25
CA GLU A 394 -0.01 -21.66 -16.19
C GLU A 394 -0.29 -20.84 -14.93
N PRO A 395 -1.05 -21.36 -13.94
CA PRO A 395 -1.24 -20.70 -12.66
C PRO A 395 0.11 -20.34 -12.02
N THR A 396 0.34 -19.06 -11.77
CA THR A 396 1.61 -18.56 -11.27
C THR A 396 1.43 -17.92 -9.89
N PRO A 397 2.08 -18.45 -8.84
CA PRO A 397 1.99 -17.90 -7.51
C PRO A 397 2.78 -16.59 -7.41
N THR A 398 2.26 -15.67 -6.61
CA THR A 398 2.95 -14.48 -6.15
C THR A 398 2.97 -14.50 -4.63
N PHE A 399 4.16 -14.37 -4.06
CA PHE A 399 4.38 -14.28 -2.62
C PHE A 399 4.98 -12.91 -2.31
N SER A 400 4.30 -12.14 -1.49
CA SER A 400 4.75 -10.82 -1.05
C SER A 400 4.64 -10.73 0.47
N ALA A 401 5.76 -10.77 1.16
CA ALA A 401 5.81 -10.76 2.62
C ALA A 401 4.88 -9.71 3.21
N CYS A 402 4.03 -10.10 4.15
CA CYS A 402 3.08 -9.21 4.83
C CYS A 402 2.17 -8.43 3.86
N PHE A 403 1.92 -8.96 2.66
CA PHE A 403 1.18 -8.31 1.58
C PHE A 403 1.76 -6.96 1.12
N GLY A 404 3.03 -6.71 1.39
CA GLY A 404 3.69 -5.44 1.08
C GLY A 404 5.21 -5.50 1.13
N GLN A 405 5.82 -6.57 0.63
CA GLN A 405 7.27 -6.81 0.73
C GLN A 405 8.12 -5.63 0.28
N ALA A 406 7.71 -4.92 -0.77
CA ALA A 406 8.44 -3.77 -1.32
C ALA A 406 8.62 -2.61 -0.32
N PHE A 407 7.84 -2.58 0.75
CA PHE A 407 7.80 -1.50 1.74
C PHE A 407 8.34 -1.90 3.11
N LEU A 408 8.80 -3.15 3.26
CA LEU A 408 9.29 -3.66 4.54
C LEU A 408 10.79 -3.32 4.69
N GLU A 409 11.10 -2.53 5.70
CA GLU A 409 12.47 -2.14 6.01
C GLU A 409 13.13 -3.06 7.05
N LEU A 410 12.32 -3.72 7.88
CA LEU A 410 12.76 -4.68 8.89
C LEU A 410 12.50 -6.11 8.41
N HIS A 411 13.12 -7.10 9.07
CA HIS A 411 12.83 -8.50 8.79
C HIS A 411 11.32 -8.77 8.90
N PRO A 412 10.69 -9.46 7.93
CA PRO A 412 9.23 -9.63 7.88
C PRO A 412 8.61 -10.22 9.15
N THR A 413 9.32 -11.08 9.88
CA THR A 413 8.85 -11.64 11.15
C THR A 413 8.54 -10.59 12.22
N LYS A 414 9.15 -9.41 12.13
CA LYS A 414 8.88 -8.30 13.03
C LYS A 414 7.43 -7.80 12.90
N TYR A 415 6.97 -7.66 11.66
CA TYR A 415 5.59 -7.22 11.37
C TYR A 415 4.56 -8.27 11.76
N ALA A 416 4.84 -9.54 11.51
CA ALA A 416 3.99 -10.65 11.90
C ALA A 416 3.84 -10.76 13.43
N ALA A 417 4.93 -10.59 14.16
CA ALA A 417 4.93 -10.62 15.63
C ALA A 417 4.11 -9.45 16.21
N GLU A 418 4.27 -8.23 15.70
CA GLU A 418 3.50 -7.08 16.17
C GLU A 418 2.00 -7.21 15.86
N LEU A 419 1.64 -7.73 14.68
CA LEU A 419 0.24 -7.98 14.33
C LEU A 419 -0.42 -8.96 15.31
N VAL A 420 0.19 -10.11 15.54
CA VAL A 420 -0.37 -11.14 16.44
C VAL A 420 -0.42 -10.65 17.89
N LYS A 421 0.57 -9.90 18.33
CA LYS A 421 0.56 -9.28 19.68
C LYS A 421 -0.62 -8.32 19.86
N LYS A 422 -0.95 -7.51 18.87
CA LYS A 422 -2.13 -6.64 18.90
C LYS A 422 -3.43 -7.44 18.86
N MET A 423 -3.47 -8.51 18.07
CA MET A 423 -4.62 -9.41 17.99
C MET A 423 -4.89 -10.12 19.31
N GLU A 424 -3.87 -10.64 19.98
CA GLU A 424 -4.01 -11.27 21.29
C GLU A 424 -4.60 -10.30 22.33
N LYS A 425 -4.10 -9.06 22.34
CA LYS A 425 -4.59 -8.04 23.27
C LYS A 425 -6.04 -7.64 23.01
N SER A 426 -6.47 -7.58 21.75
CA SER A 426 -7.84 -7.19 21.38
C SER A 426 -8.82 -8.35 21.30
N GLY A 427 -8.35 -9.60 21.33
CA GLY A 427 -9.15 -10.79 21.07
C GLY A 427 -9.54 -10.95 19.59
N ALA A 428 -8.85 -10.28 18.68
CA ALA A 428 -9.12 -10.37 17.25
C ALA A 428 -8.89 -11.77 16.69
N LYS A 429 -9.67 -12.13 15.66
CA LYS A 429 -9.55 -13.37 14.91
C LYS A 429 -9.04 -13.09 13.51
N ALA A 430 -8.27 -14.01 12.96
CA ALA A 430 -7.78 -13.94 11.59
C ALA A 430 -8.42 -14.99 10.70
N TYR A 431 -8.64 -14.61 9.44
CA TYR A 431 -9.26 -15.42 8.41
C TYR A 431 -8.48 -15.29 7.10
N LEU A 432 -8.27 -16.42 6.42
CA LEU A 432 -7.80 -16.44 5.04
C LEU A 432 -9.02 -16.61 4.13
N VAL A 433 -9.32 -15.61 3.32
CA VAL A 433 -10.45 -15.60 2.40
C VAL A 433 -9.95 -15.72 0.96
N ASN A 434 -10.35 -16.79 0.29
CA ASN A 434 -10.02 -17.03 -1.10
C ASN A 434 -11.08 -16.43 -2.02
N THR A 435 -10.71 -15.42 -2.78
CA THR A 435 -11.53 -14.77 -3.80
C THR A 435 -11.26 -15.29 -5.22
N GLY A 436 -10.45 -16.33 -5.34
CA GLY A 436 -10.00 -16.93 -6.59
C GLY A 436 -10.94 -18.02 -7.13
N TRP A 437 -10.33 -19.08 -7.59
CA TRP A 437 -11.00 -20.20 -8.28
C TRP A 437 -11.09 -21.44 -7.41
N ASN A 438 -11.98 -22.34 -7.76
CA ASN A 438 -12.13 -23.67 -7.16
C ASN A 438 -12.08 -24.78 -8.21
N GLY A 439 -12.36 -26.01 -7.82
CA GLY A 439 -12.31 -27.19 -8.70
C GLY A 439 -13.26 -27.16 -9.89
N THR A 440 -14.28 -26.30 -9.90
CA THR A 440 -15.17 -26.12 -11.05
C THR A 440 -14.50 -25.33 -12.19
N GLY A 441 -13.30 -24.78 -11.99
CA GLY A 441 -12.66 -23.87 -12.94
C GLY A 441 -13.28 -22.49 -13.00
N LYS A 442 -14.24 -22.18 -12.14
CA LYS A 442 -14.89 -20.87 -12.03
C LYS A 442 -14.39 -20.13 -10.79
N ARG A 443 -14.37 -18.82 -10.91
CA ARG A 443 -14.07 -17.95 -9.78
C ARG A 443 -15.21 -17.98 -8.77
N ILE A 444 -14.88 -18.00 -7.48
CA ILE A 444 -15.84 -17.86 -6.39
C ILE A 444 -16.62 -16.58 -6.58
N THR A 445 -17.96 -16.64 -6.47
CA THR A 445 -18.81 -15.50 -6.78
C THR A 445 -18.61 -14.36 -5.77
N ILE A 446 -18.80 -13.13 -6.22
CA ILE A 446 -18.81 -11.97 -5.36
C ILE A 446 -19.89 -12.08 -4.26
N LYS A 447 -21.04 -12.67 -4.61
CA LYS A 447 -22.14 -12.93 -3.67
C LYS A 447 -21.69 -13.84 -2.52
N ASP A 448 -21.05 -14.97 -2.82
CA ASP A 448 -20.55 -15.89 -1.80
C ASP A 448 -19.45 -15.26 -0.97
N THR A 449 -18.52 -14.52 -1.60
CA THR A 449 -17.45 -13.80 -0.91
C THR A 449 -18.01 -12.75 0.06
N ARG A 450 -19.01 -11.97 -0.35
CA ARG A 450 -19.68 -11.01 0.55
C ARG A 450 -20.43 -11.70 1.67
N GLY A 451 -21.07 -12.82 1.42
CA GLY A 451 -21.70 -13.63 2.45
C GLY A 451 -20.69 -14.14 3.49
N ILE A 452 -19.52 -14.55 3.04
CA ILE A 452 -18.40 -14.94 3.93
C ILE A 452 -17.93 -13.75 4.78
N ILE A 453 -17.71 -12.60 4.17
CA ILE A 453 -17.30 -11.39 4.89
C ILE A 453 -18.39 -10.98 5.92
N ASP A 454 -19.65 -11.01 5.54
CA ASP A 454 -20.76 -10.72 6.47
C ASP A 454 -20.77 -11.70 7.66
N ALA A 455 -20.54 -12.99 7.42
CA ALA A 455 -20.45 -14.00 8.48
C ALA A 455 -19.26 -13.77 9.43
N ILE A 456 -18.14 -13.29 8.89
CA ILE A 456 -16.98 -12.89 9.69
C ILE A 456 -17.33 -11.67 10.55
N LEU A 457 -17.84 -10.61 9.94
CA LEU A 457 -18.11 -9.33 10.61
C LEU A 457 -19.22 -9.43 11.66
N SER A 458 -20.23 -10.26 11.44
CA SER A 458 -21.30 -10.52 12.41
C SER A 458 -20.90 -11.48 13.52
N GLY A 459 -19.80 -12.22 13.36
CA GLY A 459 -19.39 -13.29 14.26
C GLY A 459 -20.08 -14.63 14.01
N ALA A 460 -21.00 -14.74 13.04
CA ALA A 460 -21.72 -15.98 12.73
C ALA A 460 -20.79 -17.15 12.37
N ILE A 461 -19.62 -16.87 11.80
CA ILE A 461 -18.63 -17.89 11.46
C ILE A 461 -18.09 -18.63 12.72
N LEU A 462 -18.06 -17.96 13.87
CA LEU A 462 -17.58 -18.54 15.13
C LEU A 462 -18.56 -19.53 15.75
N ASP A 463 -19.84 -19.44 15.39
CA ASP A 463 -20.90 -20.34 15.85
C ASP A 463 -21.14 -21.50 14.87
N ALA A 464 -20.54 -21.45 13.69
CA ALA A 464 -20.69 -22.46 12.65
C ALA A 464 -19.94 -23.76 13.01
N PRO A 465 -20.49 -24.95 12.64
CA PRO A 465 -19.73 -26.20 12.73
C PRO A 465 -18.54 -26.16 11.77
N THR A 466 -17.42 -26.72 12.20
CA THR A 466 -16.15 -26.70 11.44
C THR A 466 -15.60 -28.09 11.21
N LYS A 467 -14.70 -28.19 10.23
CA LYS A 467 -13.84 -29.36 9.99
C LYS A 467 -12.44 -28.93 9.58
N LYS A 468 -11.50 -29.86 9.61
CA LYS A 468 -10.12 -29.63 9.19
C LYS A 468 -9.91 -30.06 7.73
N ILE A 469 -9.14 -29.26 6.99
CA ILE A 469 -8.72 -29.59 5.63
C ILE A 469 -7.34 -30.25 5.67
N PRO A 470 -7.14 -31.40 5.00
CA PRO A 470 -5.86 -32.09 4.97
C PRO A 470 -4.72 -31.21 4.46
N MET A 471 -3.48 -31.53 4.85
CA MET A 471 -2.24 -30.92 4.39
C MET A 471 -2.01 -29.51 4.94
N PHE A 472 -2.99 -28.61 4.80
CA PHE A 472 -2.93 -27.24 5.34
C PHE A 472 -3.40 -27.11 6.78
N ASP A 473 -4.10 -28.11 7.30
CA ASP A 473 -4.72 -28.11 8.64
C ASP A 473 -5.62 -26.89 8.91
N PHE A 474 -6.20 -26.33 7.87
CA PHE A 474 -7.13 -25.21 7.99
C PHE A 474 -8.45 -25.66 8.63
N GLU A 475 -8.90 -24.89 9.59
CA GLU A 475 -10.26 -25.01 10.13
C GLU A 475 -11.23 -24.26 9.21
N VAL A 476 -12.20 -24.97 8.66
CA VAL A 476 -13.18 -24.40 7.72
C VAL A 476 -14.60 -24.64 8.22
N PRO A 477 -15.51 -23.65 8.05
CA PRO A 477 -16.91 -23.86 8.36
C PRO A 477 -17.55 -24.83 7.36
N THR A 478 -18.50 -25.63 7.82
CA THR A 478 -19.27 -26.55 6.97
C THR A 478 -20.56 -25.93 6.43
N GLU A 479 -21.00 -24.84 7.05
CA GLU A 479 -22.15 -24.03 6.63
C GLU A 479 -21.99 -22.59 7.08
N LEU A 480 -22.47 -21.65 6.30
CA LEU A 480 -22.53 -20.23 6.62
C LEU A 480 -23.82 -19.62 6.07
N PRO A 481 -24.45 -18.64 6.78
CA PRO A 481 -25.63 -17.96 6.30
C PRO A 481 -25.40 -17.29 4.93
N GLY A 482 -26.27 -17.55 3.97
CA GLY A 482 -26.21 -16.90 2.65
C GLY A 482 -25.08 -17.33 1.72
N VAL A 483 -24.32 -18.36 2.10
CA VAL A 483 -23.22 -18.93 1.31
C VAL A 483 -23.57 -20.35 0.88
N ASP A 484 -23.26 -20.71 -0.36
CA ASP A 484 -23.40 -22.08 -0.84
C ASP A 484 -22.45 -23.01 -0.06
N SER A 485 -23.02 -23.94 0.70
CA SER A 485 -22.24 -24.89 1.50
C SER A 485 -21.41 -25.85 0.65
N GLY A 486 -21.77 -26.06 -0.60
CA GLY A 486 -21.05 -26.94 -1.54
C GLY A 486 -19.68 -26.42 -1.97
N ILE A 487 -19.36 -25.15 -1.70
CA ILE A 487 -18.04 -24.57 -2.02
C ILE A 487 -17.08 -24.50 -0.82
N LEU A 488 -17.57 -24.64 0.40
CA LEU A 488 -16.80 -24.39 1.61
C LEU A 488 -15.65 -25.38 1.84
N ASP A 489 -15.82 -26.62 1.45
CA ASP A 489 -14.74 -27.58 1.31
C ASP A 489 -14.32 -27.64 -0.16
N PRO A 490 -13.10 -27.20 -0.51
CA PRO A 490 -12.68 -27.13 -1.91
C PRO A 490 -12.66 -28.51 -2.61
N ARG A 491 -12.54 -29.61 -1.86
CA ARG A 491 -12.57 -30.98 -2.40
C ARG A 491 -13.93 -31.32 -3.02
N ASP A 492 -15.01 -30.78 -2.48
CA ASP A 492 -16.39 -31.00 -2.95
C ASP A 492 -16.68 -30.30 -4.29
N THR A 493 -15.79 -29.42 -4.73
CA THR A 493 -15.91 -28.73 -6.04
C THR A 493 -15.26 -29.52 -7.19
N TYR A 494 -14.56 -30.61 -6.90
CA TYR A 494 -13.93 -31.48 -7.87
C TYR A 494 -14.81 -32.69 -8.17
N ALA A 495 -14.76 -33.19 -9.39
CA ALA A 495 -15.40 -34.47 -9.76
C ALA A 495 -14.67 -35.66 -9.10
N ASP A 496 -13.36 -35.54 -8.93
CA ASP A 496 -12.50 -36.51 -8.27
C ASP A 496 -11.60 -35.79 -7.25
N ALA A 497 -11.76 -36.13 -5.98
CA ALA A 497 -10.98 -35.55 -4.88
C ALA A 497 -9.47 -35.74 -5.01
N SER A 498 -9.01 -36.75 -5.74
CA SER A 498 -7.59 -36.97 -6.02
C SER A 498 -6.95 -35.87 -6.87
N GLU A 499 -7.73 -35.17 -7.68
CA GLU A 499 -7.27 -34.01 -8.44
C GLU A 499 -6.94 -32.84 -7.50
N TRP A 500 -7.79 -32.61 -6.50
CA TRP A 500 -7.51 -31.62 -5.47
C TRP A 500 -6.22 -31.98 -4.72
N GLU A 501 -6.07 -33.24 -4.32
CA GLU A 501 -4.92 -33.70 -3.53
C GLU A 501 -3.59 -33.46 -4.26
N ALA A 502 -3.53 -33.73 -5.56
CA ALA A 502 -2.36 -33.48 -6.39
C ALA A 502 -2.02 -31.97 -6.48
N LYS A 503 -3.02 -31.13 -6.71
CA LYS A 503 -2.85 -29.68 -6.77
C LYS A 503 -2.50 -29.06 -5.41
N ALA A 504 -3.09 -29.59 -4.34
CA ALA A 504 -2.81 -29.17 -2.97
C ALA A 504 -1.36 -29.47 -2.59
N LYS A 505 -0.84 -30.63 -2.99
CA LYS A 505 0.57 -30.98 -2.77
C LYS A 505 1.51 -30.02 -3.50
N ASP A 506 1.25 -29.71 -4.76
CA ASP A 506 2.05 -28.73 -5.53
C ASP A 506 2.03 -27.36 -4.87
N LEU A 507 0.86 -26.86 -4.47
CA LEU A 507 0.76 -25.56 -3.80
C LEU A 507 1.45 -25.57 -2.42
N ALA A 508 1.30 -26.63 -1.65
CA ALA A 508 1.97 -26.80 -0.35
C ALA A 508 3.51 -26.77 -0.50
N GLU A 509 4.05 -27.44 -1.50
CA GLU A 509 5.49 -27.39 -1.80
C GLU A 509 5.96 -25.97 -2.12
N ARG A 510 5.16 -25.21 -2.87
CA ARG A 510 5.45 -23.80 -3.21
C ARG A 510 5.44 -22.89 -1.97
N PHE A 511 4.48 -23.06 -1.07
CA PHE A 511 4.46 -22.35 0.22
C PHE A 511 5.71 -22.67 1.04
N ASN A 512 6.02 -23.94 1.20
CA ASN A 512 7.17 -24.37 2.00
C ASN A 512 8.49 -23.84 1.41
N LYS A 513 8.66 -23.90 0.09
CA LYS A 513 9.81 -23.33 -0.60
C LYS A 513 9.95 -21.83 -0.39
N ASN A 514 8.85 -21.09 -0.51
CA ASN A 514 8.86 -19.64 -0.30
C ASN A 514 9.21 -19.29 1.15
N PHE A 515 8.74 -20.06 2.12
CA PHE A 515 8.91 -19.75 3.54
C PHE A 515 10.35 -19.85 4.03
N VAL A 516 11.22 -20.60 3.34
CA VAL A 516 12.64 -20.77 3.70
C VAL A 516 13.34 -19.44 3.94
N LYS A 517 13.04 -18.42 3.16
CA LYS A 517 13.64 -17.08 3.29
C LYS A 517 13.38 -16.38 4.63
N TYR A 518 12.37 -16.81 5.38
CA TYR A 518 12.04 -16.26 6.71
C TYR A 518 12.70 -17.02 7.85
N THR A 519 13.33 -18.16 7.57
CA THR A 519 13.98 -18.99 8.59
C THR A 519 15.42 -18.57 8.92
N THR A 520 15.80 -17.37 8.50
CA THR A 520 17.11 -16.78 8.83
C THR A 520 17.22 -16.33 10.29
N ASN A 521 16.10 -16.27 11.01
CA ASN A 521 16.04 -16.02 12.44
C ASN A 521 15.19 -17.05 13.19
N GLU A 522 15.26 -17.07 14.51
CA GLU A 522 14.54 -18.03 15.34
C GLU A 522 13.01 -17.85 15.27
N ALA A 523 12.52 -16.64 15.13
CA ALA A 523 11.09 -16.36 15.00
C ALA A 523 10.50 -17.04 13.76
N GLY A 524 11.18 -16.95 12.63
CA GLY A 524 10.75 -17.61 11.39
C GLY A 524 10.86 -19.14 11.48
N LYS A 525 11.93 -19.68 12.06
CA LYS A 525 12.08 -21.13 12.28
C LYS A 525 10.93 -21.72 13.10
N ALA A 526 10.50 -21.01 14.13
CA ALA A 526 9.42 -21.44 15.02
C ALA A 526 8.06 -21.57 14.31
N LEU A 527 7.87 -20.90 13.17
CA LEU A 527 6.62 -20.88 12.42
C LEU A 527 6.52 -21.95 11.32
N VAL A 528 7.60 -22.65 11.01
CA VAL A 528 7.62 -23.65 9.93
C VAL A 528 6.53 -24.71 10.09
N ALA A 529 6.30 -25.17 11.32
CA ALA A 529 5.28 -26.17 11.62
C ALA A 529 3.84 -25.69 11.41
N ALA A 530 3.59 -24.39 11.33
CA ALA A 530 2.27 -23.82 11.05
C ALA A 530 1.92 -23.80 9.56
N GLY A 531 2.89 -24.05 8.69
CA GLY A 531 2.69 -24.18 7.26
C GLY A 531 2.17 -25.56 6.84
N PRO A 532 1.98 -25.77 5.52
CA PRO A 532 1.52 -27.04 5.00
C PRO A 532 2.45 -28.21 5.35
N GLN A 533 1.86 -29.34 5.70
CA GLN A 533 2.55 -30.60 5.97
C GLN A 533 2.34 -31.56 4.79
N LEU A 534 3.42 -32.10 4.24
CA LEU A 534 3.42 -33.02 3.08
C LEU A 534 3.46 -34.48 3.52
#